data_7309786038a37226641b55a120b5230a
#
_entry.id   7309786038a37226641b55a120b5230a
#
_cell.length_a   1.000
_cell.length_b   1.000
_cell.length_c   1.000
_cell.angle_alpha   90.00
_cell.angle_beta   90.00
_cell.angle_gamma   90.00
#
_symmetry.space_group_name_H-M   'P 1'
#
loop_
_entity.id
_entity.type
_entity.pdbx_description
1 polymer ?
#
loop_
_entity_poly.entity_id
_entity_poly.type
_entity_poly.pdbx_seq_one_letter_code
_entity_poly.pdbx_strand_id
1 'polypeptide(L)'
;VKEDVVGFQSAGLRLHGMLGVPDGLRPPQRRAAFLVLHGFGSNCESPTVLEPTRVLSEFGYVTLRFDMRSCGKSEGEFGRVICLEQVEDLANALSFLAEHPAVDAGRIGVIGSSFGGAVAVYAGGTNPRIAAVISNGGWGHGERKFRGQHPTPQAWAKFTAMLDEGRAHRARTGQSLMVPRHDIVPIPDHVRQNLERQKVGMLAPNSVEMFPVETAQSMFDFRADDVVGQIAPRPLLLIHAANDSVTPTEQSIEMFKRAGQPSELHLFSGLDHFLFAENSTRVWTLMRNWLDHYFPVTK
;
A
#
# COMPACT_ATOMS: atom_id res chain seq x y z
N VAL A 1 -17.01 -5.22 15.55
CA VAL A 1 -15.89 -6.02 15.01
C VAL A 1 -14.91 -6.30 16.13
N LYS A 2 -14.59 -7.57 16.36
CA LYS A 2 -13.53 -7.96 17.28
C LYS A 2 -12.19 -7.89 16.54
N GLU A 3 -11.23 -7.14 17.09
CA GLU A 3 -9.85 -7.13 16.59
C GLU A 3 -8.93 -7.88 17.56
N ASP A 4 -8.13 -8.77 17.02
CA ASP A 4 -7.12 -9.53 17.77
C ASP A 4 -5.72 -9.16 17.26
N VAL A 5 -4.77 -8.95 18.17
CA VAL A 5 -3.35 -8.82 17.85
C VAL A 5 -2.83 -10.17 17.36
N VAL A 6 -2.20 -10.20 16.20
CA VAL A 6 -1.64 -11.42 15.61
C VAL A 6 -0.18 -11.25 15.24
N GLY A 7 0.53 -12.37 15.13
CA GLY A 7 1.89 -12.40 14.60
C GLY A 7 2.04 -13.59 13.67
N PHE A 8 2.70 -13.39 12.55
CA PHE A 8 2.99 -14.44 11.58
C PHE A 8 4.42 -14.34 11.04
N GLN A 9 4.90 -15.42 10.42
CA GLN A 9 6.27 -15.50 9.92
C GLN A 9 6.36 -15.06 8.45
N SER A 10 7.39 -14.28 8.14
CA SER A 10 7.78 -13.93 6.78
C SER A 10 9.30 -13.90 6.66
N ALA A 11 9.87 -14.75 5.80
CA ALA A 11 11.32 -14.83 5.56
C ALA A 11 12.18 -14.92 6.86
N GLY A 12 11.69 -15.65 7.86
CA GLY A 12 12.38 -15.81 9.15
C GLY A 12 12.16 -14.65 10.15
N LEU A 13 11.38 -13.64 9.78
CA LEU A 13 10.99 -12.51 10.63
C LEU A 13 9.56 -12.67 11.13
N ARG A 14 9.29 -12.24 12.37
CA ARG A 14 7.93 -12.16 12.91
C ARG A 14 7.32 -10.81 12.56
N LEU A 15 6.19 -10.84 11.84
CA LEU A 15 5.43 -9.64 11.51
C LEU A 15 4.26 -9.46 12.47
N HIS A 16 4.00 -8.20 12.80
CA HIS A 16 2.90 -7.76 13.67
C HIS A 16 1.68 -7.37 12.83
N GLY A 17 0.49 -7.77 13.26
CA GLY A 17 -0.74 -7.39 12.60
C GLY A 17 -1.95 -7.37 13.53
N MET A 18 -3.05 -6.86 12.98
CA MET A 18 -4.37 -6.80 13.61
C MET A 18 -5.37 -7.50 12.71
N LEU A 19 -5.98 -8.56 13.24
CA LEU A 19 -7.00 -9.34 12.54
C LEU A 19 -8.39 -8.90 13.02
N GLY A 20 -9.20 -8.37 12.11
CA GLY A 20 -10.59 -7.99 12.36
C GLY A 20 -11.55 -9.03 11.84
N VAL A 21 -12.42 -9.57 12.72
CA VAL A 21 -13.47 -10.51 12.36
C VAL A 21 -14.83 -9.86 12.64
N PRO A 22 -15.76 -9.84 11.66
CA PRO A 22 -17.11 -9.30 11.86
C PRO A 22 -17.87 -10.00 12.99
N ASP A 23 -18.62 -9.22 13.78
CA ASP A 23 -19.41 -9.74 14.87
C ASP A 23 -20.51 -10.71 14.37
N GLY A 24 -20.84 -11.70 15.19
CA GLY A 24 -21.90 -12.65 14.89
C GLY A 24 -21.55 -13.74 13.87
N LEU A 25 -20.33 -13.73 13.31
CA LEU A 25 -19.87 -14.78 12.42
C LEU A 25 -19.62 -16.06 13.23
N ARG A 26 -20.27 -17.17 12.83
CA ARG A 26 -20.16 -18.46 13.52
C ARG A 26 -19.71 -19.55 12.56
N PRO A 27 -18.85 -20.49 13.00
CA PRO A 27 -18.52 -21.65 12.19
C PRO A 27 -19.81 -22.44 11.79
N PRO A 28 -19.87 -22.95 10.56
CA PRO A 28 -18.86 -22.99 9.51
C PRO A 28 -18.85 -21.76 8.55
N GLN A 29 -19.50 -20.65 8.92
CA GLN A 29 -19.58 -19.46 8.07
C GLN A 29 -18.19 -18.89 7.78
N ARG A 30 -17.93 -18.59 6.52
CA ARG A 30 -16.72 -17.93 6.04
C ARG A 30 -17.07 -16.66 5.27
N ARG A 31 -16.16 -15.72 5.25
CA ARG A 31 -16.28 -14.44 4.52
C ARG A 31 -15.10 -14.23 3.61
N ALA A 32 -15.32 -13.45 2.57
CA ALA A 32 -14.22 -12.84 1.85
C ALA A 32 -13.41 -11.94 2.80
N ALA A 33 -12.12 -11.79 2.52
CA ALA A 33 -11.21 -11.06 3.39
C ALA A 33 -10.36 -10.06 2.60
N PHE A 34 -9.79 -9.09 3.30
CA PHE A 34 -8.82 -8.15 2.74
C PHE A 34 -7.56 -8.06 3.60
N LEU A 35 -6.41 -8.07 2.92
CA LEU A 35 -5.13 -7.58 3.42
C LEU A 35 -5.08 -6.07 3.19
N VAL A 36 -4.78 -5.29 4.24
CA VAL A 36 -4.75 -3.82 4.17
C VAL A 36 -3.33 -3.32 4.40
N LEU A 37 -2.75 -2.67 3.38
CA LEU A 37 -1.34 -2.30 3.33
C LEU A 37 -1.12 -0.82 3.61
N HIS A 38 -0.13 -0.52 4.44
CA HIS A 38 0.27 0.85 4.76
C HIS A 38 1.14 1.50 3.68
N GLY A 39 1.24 2.83 3.73
CA GLY A 39 2.11 3.64 2.87
C GLY A 39 3.58 3.54 3.24
N PHE A 40 4.42 4.29 2.51
CA PHE A 40 5.88 4.29 2.62
C PHE A 40 6.37 4.50 4.07
N GLY A 41 7.08 3.51 4.62
CA GLY A 41 7.66 3.55 5.96
C GLY A 41 6.67 3.88 7.08
N SER A 42 5.37 3.63 6.87
CA SER A 42 4.30 3.79 7.85
C SER A 42 4.07 2.47 8.61
N ASN A 43 2.89 2.24 9.14
CA ASN A 43 2.52 1.02 9.82
C ASN A 43 0.99 0.81 9.83
N CYS A 44 0.52 -0.28 10.42
CA CYS A 44 -0.89 -0.68 10.45
C CYS A 44 -1.78 0.23 11.32
N GLU A 45 -1.23 1.19 12.05
CA GLU A 45 -1.97 2.18 12.85
C GLU A 45 -2.18 3.51 12.09
N SER A 46 -1.75 3.60 10.82
CA SER A 46 -1.95 4.79 9.99
C SER A 46 -3.43 5.03 9.66
N PRO A 47 -3.90 6.29 9.66
CA PRO A 47 -5.27 6.61 9.21
C PRO A 47 -5.60 6.07 7.82
N THR A 48 -4.62 6.03 6.90
CA THR A 48 -4.79 5.45 5.54
C THR A 48 -4.97 3.93 5.54
N VAL A 49 -4.79 3.27 6.69
CA VAL A 49 -5.03 1.83 6.92
C VAL A 49 -6.25 1.62 7.82
N LEU A 50 -6.37 2.40 8.89
CA LEU A 50 -7.46 2.26 9.86
C LEU A 50 -8.82 2.51 9.22
N GLU A 51 -8.96 3.58 8.41
CA GLU A 51 -10.24 3.92 7.79
C GLU A 51 -10.72 2.87 6.78
N PRO A 52 -9.91 2.41 5.79
CA PRO A 52 -10.37 1.33 4.92
C PRO A 52 -10.60 0.02 5.67
N THR A 53 -9.83 -0.29 6.73
CA THR A 53 -10.08 -1.46 7.59
C THR A 53 -11.45 -1.38 8.25
N ARG A 54 -11.78 -0.23 8.86
CA ARG A 54 -13.09 0.03 9.48
C ARG A 54 -14.22 -0.15 8.48
N VAL A 55 -14.12 0.49 7.32
CA VAL A 55 -15.15 0.45 6.28
C VAL A 55 -15.35 -0.97 5.73
N LEU A 56 -14.28 -1.69 5.43
CA LEU A 56 -14.36 -3.08 4.97
C LEU A 56 -14.98 -3.99 6.03
N SER A 57 -14.65 -3.77 7.30
CA SER A 57 -15.23 -4.51 8.42
C SER A 57 -16.73 -4.24 8.58
N GLU A 58 -17.15 -2.97 8.41
CA GLU A 58 -18.58 -2.59 8.38
C GLU A 58 -19.32 -3.20 7.18
N PHE A 59 -18.64 -3.41 6.07
CA PHE A 59 -19.18 -4.13 4.91
C PHE A 59 -19.24 -5.65 5.13
N GLY A 60 -18.64 -6.17 6.21
CA GLY A 60 -18.70 -7.57 6.60
C GLY A 60 -17.51 -8.43 6.16
N TYR A 61 -16.43 -7.83 5.66
CA TYR A 61 -15.17 -8.53 5.34
C TYR A 61 -14.37 -8.85 6.59
N VAL A 62 -13.66 -9.97 6.58
CA VAL A 62 -12.54 -10.19 7.49
C VAL A 62 -11.37 -9.32 7.01
N THR A 63 -10.65 -8.71 7.93
CA THR A 63 -9.53 -7.81 7.59
C THR A 63 -8.26 -8.19 8.33
N LEU A 64 -7.13 -8.12 7.65
CA LEU A 64 -5.81 -8.18 8.27
C LEU A 64 -5.01 -6.96 7.83
N ARG A 65 -4.79 -6.02 8.75
CA ARG A 65 -3.79 -4.96 8.59
C ARG A 65 -2.52 -5.35 9.33
N PHE A 66 -1.38 -5.13 8.74
CA PHE A 66 -0.11 -5.54 9.35
C PHE A 66 1.03 -4.57 9.04
N ASP A 67 2.04 -4.60 9.87
CA ASP A 67 3.29 -3.90 9.64
C ASP A 67 4.16 -4.76 8.73
N MET A 68 4.46 -4.28 7.52
CA MET A 68 5.44 -4.94 6.66
C MET A 68 6.82 -4.93 7.35
N ARG A 69 7.71 -5.89 7.03
CA ARG A 69 9.03 -5.99 7.67
C ARG A 69 9.75 -4.64 7.75
N SER A 70 10.54 -4.43 8.79
CA SER A 70 11.31 -3.21 9.02
C SER A 70 10.48 -1.94 9.28
N CYS A 71 9.17 -2.08 9.50
CA CYS A 71 8.23 -1.01 9.84
C CYS A 71 7.46 -1.33 11.13
N GLY A 72 6.99 -0.30 11.82
CA GLY A 72 6.10 -0.41 12.97
C GLY A 72 6.65 -1.29 14.09
N LYS A 73 5.91 -2.37 14.40
CA LYS A 73 6.26 -3.37 15.44
C LYS A 73 6.78 -4.69 14.86
N SER A 74 6.88 -4.78 13.52
CA SER A 74 7.43 -5.96 12.85
C SER A 74 8.95 -6.01 12.95
N GLU A 75 9.49 -7.23 12.97
CA GLU A 75 10.93 -7.45 12.95
C GLU A 75 11.58 -7.04 11.62
N GLY A 76 12.90 -6.96 11.61
CA GLY A 76 13.74 -6.55 10.50
C GLY A 76 14.63 -5.36 10.86
N GLU A 77 15.45 -4.92 9.94
CA GLU A 77 16.27 -3.72 10.09
C GLU A 77 15.39 -2.49 9.90
N PHE A 78 15.05 -1.81 11.01
CA PHE A 78 14.10 -0.70 11.02
C PHE A 78 14.45 0.38 9.97
N GLY A 79 13.51 0.64 9.08
CA GLY A 79 13.68 1.60 7.99
C GLY A 79 14.20 1.01 6.68
N ARG A 80 14.66 -0.25 6.65
CA ARG A 80 15.06 -0.92 5.42
C ARG A 80 13.82 -1.45 4.66
N VAL A 81 13.23 -0.58 3.85
CA VAL A 81 11.99 -0.86 3.09
C VAL A 81 12.34 -1.17 1.63
N ILE A 82 12.32 -2.45 1.26
CA ILE A 82 12.62 -2.94 -0.10
C ILE A 82 11.35 -3.48 -0.75
N CYS A 83 10.95 -2.94 -1.89
CA CYS A 83 9.65 -3.20 -2.51
C CYS A 83 9.32 -4.68 -2.68
N LEU A 84 10.25 -5.49 -3.21
CA LEU A 84 10.01 -6.92 -3.44
C LEU A 84 9.96 -7.74 -2.14
N GLU A 85 10.66 -7.31 -1.09
CA GLU A 85 10.55 -7.91 0.24
C GLU A 85 9.17 -7.64 0.86
N GLN A 86 8.58 -6.46 0.60
CA GLN A 86 7.21 -6.14 1.02
C GLN A 86 6.17 -6.97 0.23
N VAL A 87 6.43 -7.27 -1.04
CA VAL A 87 5.61 -8.21 -1.84
C VAL A 87 5.64 -9.62 -1.24
N GLU A 88 6.82 -10.07 -0.79
CA GLU A 88 6.97 -11.35 -0.09
C GLU A 88 6.21 -11.39 1.23
N ASP A 89 6.26 -10.31 2.02
CA ASP A 89 5.49 -10.19 3.27
C ASP A 89 4.00 -10.33 3.03
N LEU A 90 3.50 -9.69 1.97
CA LEU A 90 2.09 -9.81 1.59
C LEU A 90 1.74 -11.25 1.20
N ALA A 91 2.60 -11.98 0.48
CA ALA A 91 2.36 -13.38 0.13
C ALA A 91 2.28 -14.28 1.38
N ASN A 92 3.11 -14.02 2.39
CA ASN A 92 3.09 -14.74 3.66
C ASN A 92 1.87 -14.34 4.53
N ALA A 93 1.48 -13.05 4.54
CA ALA A 93 0.25 -12.58 5.17
C ALA A 93 -1.01 -13.23 4.55
N LEU A 94 -1.02 -13.38 3.21
CA LEU A 94 -2.08 -14.08 2.50
C LEU A 94 -2.20 -15.53 2.96
N SER A 95 -1.08 -16.23 3.09
CA SER A 95 -1.05 -17.62 3.55
C SER A 95 -1.54 -17.74 4.98
N PHE A 96 -1.09 -16.86 5.87
CA PHE A 96 -1.57 -16.79 7.26
C PHE A 96 -3.08 -16.54 7.33
N LEU A 97 -3.59 -15.56 6.57
CA LEU A 97 -5.02 -15.22 6.59
C LEU A 97 -5.89 -16.32 6.01
N ALA A 98 -5.40 -17.06 5.00
CA ALA A 98 -6.11 -18.16 4.36
C ALA A 98 -6.36 -19.36 5.30
N GLU A 99 -5.55 -19.53 6.36
CA GLU A 99 -5.70 -20.58 7.36
C GLU A 99 -6.77 -20.23 8.42
N HIS A 100 -7.21 -18.98 8.49
CA HIS A 100 -8.15 -18.56 9.51
C HIS A 100 -9.56 -19.13 9.24
N PRO A 101 -10.24 -19.75 10.26
CA PRO A 101 -11.50 -20.48 10.07
C PRO A 101 -12.66 -19.61 9.57
N ALA A 102 -12.65 -18.31 9.82
CA ALA A 102 -13.67 -17.35 9.35
C ALA A 102 -13.46 -16.88 7.91
N VAL A 103 -12.34 -17.26 7.25
CA VAL A 103 -11.95 -16.77 5.93
C VAL A 103 -12.24 -17.79 4.85
N ASP A 104 -12.85 -17.35 3.75
CA ASP A 104 -12.85 -18.09 2.49
C ASP A 104 -11.48 -17.92 1.82
N ALA A 105 -10.66 -18.96 1.92
CA ALA A 105 -9.28 -18.93 1.43
C ALA A 105 -9.13 -18.65 -0.09
N GLY A 106 -10.20 -18.90 -0.85
CA GLY A 106 -10.26 -18.56 -2.30
C GLY A 106 -10.71 -17.13 -2.57
N ARG A 107 -11.01 -16.35 -1.52
CA ARG A 107 -11.58 -15.00 -1.65
C ARG A 107 -10.89 -14.00 -0.73
N ILE A 108 -9.59 -13.83 -0.94
CA ILE A 108 -8.78 -12.84 -0.23
C ILE A 108 -8.34 -11.78 -1.23
N GLY A 109 -8.79 -10.54 -1.02
CA GLY A 109 -8.37 -9.36 -1.75
C GLY A 109 -7.23 -8.62 -1.04
N VAL A 110 -6.64 -7.68 -1.73
CA VAL A 110 -5.65 -6.75 -1.18
C VAL A 110 -6.04 -5.31 -1.48
N ILE A 111 -5.88 -4.44 -0.50
CA ILE A 111 -6.04 -2.99 -0.63
C ILE A 111 -4.83 -2.29 -0.04
N GLY A 112 -4.32 -1.28 -0.73
CA GLY A 112 -3.19 -0.50 -0.25
C GLY A 112 -3.25 0.96 -0.63
N SER A 113 -2.60 1.80 0.17
CA SER A 113 -2.48 3.24 -0.06
C SER A 113 -1.04 3.60 -0.40
N SER A 114 -0.84 4.43 -1.43
CA SER A 114 0.48 4.94 -1.83
C SER A 114 1.47 3.78 -2.13
N PHE A 115 2.54 3.66 -1.35
CA PHE A 115 3.48 2.53 -1.40
C PHE A 115 2.75 1.18 -1.33
N GLY A 116 1.84 1.02 -0.35
CA GLY A 116 1.03 -0.20 -0.24
C GLY A 116 0.14 -0.45 -1.46
N GLY A 117 -0.32 0.61 -2.14
CA GLY A 117 -1.06 0.51 -3.39
C GLY A 117 -0.22 -0.04 -4.55
N ALA A 118 1.05 0.38 -4.65
CA ALA A 118 1.99 -0.14 -5.63
C ALA A 118 2.32 -1.63 -5.36
N VAL A 119 2.58 -1.97 -4.08
CA VAL A 119 2.82 -3.36 -3.64
C VAL A 119 1.59 -4.24 -3.91
N ALA A 120 0.37 -3.74 -3.65
CA ALA A 120 -0.88 -4.46 -3.91
C ALA A 120 -1.04 -4.82 -5.39
N VAL A 121 -0.77 -3.87 -6.31
CA VAL A 121 -0.83 -4.12 -7.76
C VAL A 121 0.21 -5.13 -8.20
N TYR A 122 1.46 -4.96 -7.76
CA TYR A 122 2.54 -5.89 -8.11
C TYR A 122 2.24 -7.31 -7.63
N ALA A 123 1.87 -7.45 -6.36
CA ALA A 123 1.51 -8.75 -5.79
C ALA A 123 0.28 -9.35 -6.49
N GLY A 124 -0.74 -8.54 -6.81
CA GLY A 124 -1.89 -8.97 -7.59
C GLY A 124 -1.51 -9.55 -8.95
N GLY A 125 -0.55 -8.92 -9.64
CA GLY A 125 -0.05 -9.40 -10.93
C GLY A 125 0.78 -10.68 -10.84
N THR A 126 1.50 -10.88 -9.73
CA THR A 126 2.45 -12.00 -9.58
C THR A 126 1.92 -13.17 -8.75
N ASN A 127 0.85 -12.97 -7.95
CA ASN A 127 0.28 -14.01 -7.10
C ASN A 127 -1.21 -14.26 -7.45
N PRO A 128 -1.54 -15.35 -8.15
CA PRO A 128 -2.90 -15.66 -8.59
C PRO A 128 -3.87 -16.00 -7.42
N ARG A 129 -3.39 -16.21 -6.20
CA ARG A 129 -4.23 -16.43 -5.01
C ARG A 129 -4.89 -15.14 -4.50
N ILE A 130 -4.43 -13.96 -4.93
CA ILE A 130 -5.07 -12.68 -4.63
C ILE A 130 -6.30 -12.54 -5.52
N ALA A 131 -7.49 -12.52 -4.94
CA ALA A 131 -8.75 -12.60 -5.67
C ALA A 131 -9.32 -11.25 -6.12
N ALA A 132 -8.88 -10.14 -5.52
CA ALA A 132 -9.25 -8.77 -5.90
C ALA A 132 -8.16 -7.78 -5.49
N VAL A 133 -7.97 -6.70 -6.24
CA VAL A 133 -6.93 -5.69 -5.96
C VAL A 133 -7.55 -4.30 -5.95
N ILE A 134 -7.28 -3.53 -4.89
CA ILE A 134 -7.63 -2.11 -4.78
C ILE A 134 -6.36 -1.31 -4.48
N SER A 135 -6.03 -0.35 -5.34
CA SER A 135 -4.89 0.54 -5.17
C SER A 135 -5.34 2.00 -5.08
N ASN A 136 -5.03 2.66 -3.98
CA ASN A 136 -5.25 4.09 -3.79
C ASN A 136 -3.92 4.84 -3.88
N GLY A 137 -3.77 5.72 -4.88
CA GLY A 137 -2.58 6.57 -5.05
C GLY A 137 -1.27 5.79 -5.22
N GLY A 138 -1.33 4.53 -5.67
CA GLY A 138 -0.15 3.72 -5.95
C GLY A 138 0.57 4.14 -7.23
N TRP A 139 1.76 3.59 -7.46
CA TRP A 139 2.50 3.86 -8.70
C TRP A 139 2.85 2.58 -9.44
N GLY A 140 2.90 2.69 -10.79
CA GLY A 140 3.25 1.59 -11.67
C GLY A 140 4.73 1.56 -12.05
N HIS A 141 5.41 2.73 -12.09
CA HIS A 141 6.77 2.85 -12.59
C HIS A 141 7.59 3.82 -11.73
N GLY A 142 8.58 3.30 -11.00
CA GLY A 142 9.35 4.06 -10.02
C GLY A 142 10.06 5.28 -10.59
N GLU A 143 10.79 5.14 -11.70
CA GLU A 143 11.46 6.29 -12.32
C GLU A 143 10.46 7.37 -12.74
N ARG A 144 9.33 7.01 -13.39
CA ARG A 144 8.29 7.97 -13.79
C ARG A 144 7.70 8.68 -12.56
N LYS A 145 7.48 7.95 -11.47
CA LYS A 145 7.04 8.52 -10.20
C LYS A 145 8.02 9.57 -9.69
N PHE A 146 9.31 9.22 -9.59
CA PHE A 146 10.31 10.13 -9.04
C PHE A 146 10.58 11.33 -9.94
N ARG A 147 10.51 11.18 -11.27
CA ARG A 147 10.58 12.32 -12.20
C ARG A 147 9.44 13.31 -11.95
N GLY A 148 8.21 12.82 -11.72
CA GLY A 148 7.08 13.68 -11.38
C GLY A 148 7.21 14.35 -10.00
N GLN A 149 7.83 13.68 -9.02
CA GLN A 149 8.10 14.24 -7.69
C GLN A 149 9.29 15.21 -7.66
N HIS A 150 10.19 15.15 -8.63
CA HIS A 150 11.38 16.00 -8.78
C HIS A 150 11.37 16.68 -10.14
N PRO A 151 10.39 17.58 -10.41
CA PRO A 151 10.08 18.04 -11.76
C PRO A 151 11.11 19.03 -12.34
N THR A 152 11.96 19.65 -11.50
CA THR A 152 13.00 20.56 -11.99
C THR A 152 14.31 19.80 -12.28
N PRO A 153 15.13 20.26 -13.25
CA PRO A 153 16.45 19.66 -13.50
C PRO A 153 17.32 19.56 -12.24
N GLN A 154 17.28 20.59 -11.38
CA GLN A 154 18.05 20.63 -10.14
C GLN A 154 17.54 19.59 -9.11
N ALA A 155 16.22 19.48 -8.92
CA ALA A 155 15.64 18.50 -8.01
C ALA A 155 15.91 17.07 -8.50
N TRP A 156 15.79 16.82 -9.79
CA TRP A 156 16.12 15.54 -10.40
C TRP A 156 17.60 15.19 -10.24
N ALA A 157 18.51 16.14 -10.52
CA ALA A 157 19.94 15.93 -10.34
C ALA A 157 20.30 15.64 -8.87
N LYS A 158 19.67 16.35 -7.91
CA LYS A 158 19.86 16.07 -6.47
C LYS A 158 19.41 14.64 -6.13
N PHE A 159 18.25 14.22 -6.60
CA PHE A 159 17.71 12.87 -6.32
C PHE A 159 18.62 11.78 -6.93
N THR A 160 19.03 11.92 -8.20
CA THR A 160 19.90 10.91 -8.83
C THR A 160 21.30 10.88 -8.22
N ALA A 161 21.86 12.04 -7.85
CA ALA A 161 23.14 12.11 -7.13
C ALA A 161 23.08 11.42 -5.77
N MET A 162 21.95 11.48 -5.06
CA MET A 162 21.75 10.73 -3.81
C MET A 162 21.83 9.22 -4.04
N LEU A 163 21.23 8.69 -5.12
CA LEU A 163 21.33 7.27 -5.49
C LEU A 163 22.76 6.86 -5.82
N ASP A 164 23.48 7.70 -6.59
CA ASP A 164 24.88 7.46 -6.96
C ASP A 164 25.79 7.45 -5.73
N GLU A 165 25.63 8.42 -4.84
CA GLU A 165 26.41 8.51 -3.60
C GLU A 165 26.10 7.32 -2.68
N GLY A 166 24.85 6.87 -2.57
CA GLY A 166 24.50 5.68 -1.81
C GLY A 166 25.23 4.45 -2.30
N ARG A 167 25.27 4.23 -3.63
CA ARG A 167 26.01 3.11 -4.22
C ARG A 167 27.51 3.23 -3.95
N ALA A 168 28.09 4.40 -4.13
CA ALA A 168 29.51 4.67 -3.88
C ALA A 168 29.87 4.49 -2.39
N HIS A 169 29.01 4.99 -1.49
CA HIS A 169 29.19 4.84 -0.05
C HIS A 169 29.23 3.37 0.35
N ARG A 170 28.23 2.60 -0.09
CA ARG A 170 28.16 1.17 0.20
C ARG A 170 29.36 0.37 -0.36
N ALA A 171 29.77 0.68 -1.58
CA ALA A 171 30.96 0.06 -2.20
C ALA A 171 32.25 0.34 -1.40
N ARG A 172 32.36 1.56 -0.83
CA ARG A 172 33.55 1.99 -0.07
C ARG A 172 33.56 1.48 1.37
N THR A 173 32.39 1.44 2.02
CA THR A 173 32.31 1.22 3.48
C THR A 173 31.65 -0.13 3.86
N GLY A 174 30.92 -0.76 2.96
CA GLY A 174 30.04 -1.90 3.25
C GLY A 174 28.75 -1.51 3.98
N GLN A 175 28.56 -0.24 4.33
CA GLN A 175 27.40 0.27 5.05
C GLN A 175 26.45 1.07 4.16
N SER A 176 25.18 1.15 4.54
CA SER A 176 24.17 1.97 3.85
C SER A 176 24.31 3.44 4.21
N LEU A 177 24.14 4.31 3.22
CA LEU A 177 23.97 5.75 3.45
C LEU A 177 22.52 5.98 3.91
N MET A 178 22.36 6.59 5.09
CA MET A 178 21.02 6.90 5.61
C MET A 178 20.57 8.29 5.16
N VAL A 179 19.33 8.39 4.69
CA VAL A 179 18.74 9.64 4.21
C VAL A 179 17.35 9.85 4.84
N PRO A 180 16.94 11.12 5.04
CA PRO A 180 15.62 11.39 5.61
C PRO A 180 14.51 11.09 4.59
N ARG A 181 13.33 10.75 5.10
CA ARG A 181 12.14 10.46 4.33
C ARG A 181 11.86 11.46 3.21
N HIS A 182 11.96 12.76 3.51
CA HIS A 182 11.59 13.82 2.58
C HIS A 182 12.56 14.00 1.41
N ASP A 183 13.78 13.48 1.50
CA ASP A 183 14.71 13.43 0.37
C ASP A 183 14.33 12.32 -0.63
N ILE A 184 13.59 11.29 -0.17
CA ILE A 184 13.07 10.22 -1.02
C ILE A 184 11.68 10.58 -1.57
N VAL A 185 10.75 10.94 -0.66
CA VAL A 185 9.36 11.29 -1.01
C VAL A 185 9.05 12.67 -0.44
N PRO A 186 9.24 13.73 -1.25
CA PRO A 186 8.89 15.09 -0.83
C PRO A 186 7.38 15.20 -0.66
N ILE A 187 6.94 15.76 0.46
CA ILE A 187 5.54 16.08 0.73
C ILE A 187 5.42 17.60 0.76
N PRO A 188 4.62 18.20 -0.12
CA PRO A 188 4.44 19.65 -0.18
C PRO A 188 3.88 20.22 1.14
N ASP A 189 4.27 21.45 1.48
CA ASP A 189 3.88 22.08 2.74
C ASP A 189 2.37 22.25 2.89
N HIS A 190 1.66 22.54 1.80
CA HIS A 190 0.19 22.67 1.83
C HIS A 190 -0.50 21.35 2.21
N VAL A 191 0.04 20.21 1.81
CA VAL A 191 -0.46 18.89 2.20
C VAL A 191 -0.29 18.68 3.70
N ARG A 192 0.92 18.97 4.20
CA ARG A 192 1.23 18.87 5.62
C ARG A 192 0.29 19.73 6.45
N GLN A 193 0.13 21.00 6.08
CA GLN A 193 -0.78 21.94 6.75
C GLN A 193 -2.25 21.49 6.67
N ASN A 194 -2.69 20.87 5.57
CA ASN A 194 -4.04 20.35 5.45
C ASN A 194 -4.31 19.20 6.41
N LEU A 195 -3.39 18.25 6.51
CA LEU A 195 -3.48 17.12 7.43
C LEU A 195 -3.49 17.58 8.90
N GLU A 196 -2.63 18.56 9.24
CA GLU A 196 -2.62 19.18 10.57
C GLU A 196 -3.96 19.84 10.92
N ARG A 197 -4.53 20.60 9.97
CA ARG A 197 -5.85 21.24 10.15
C ARG A 197 -6.98 20.23 10.36
N GLN A 198 -6.93 19.13 9.65
CA GLN A 198 -7.91 18.04 9.77
C GLN A 198 -7.66 17.17 11.01
N LYS A 199 -6.60 17.44 11.79
CA LYS A 199 -6.14 16.61 12.90
C LYS A 199 -5.87 15.15 12.48
N VAL A 200 -5.59 14.93 11.21
CA VAL A 200 -5.14 13.65 10.70
C VAL A 200 -3.62 13.63 10.82
N GLY A 201 -3.10 12.76 11.65
CA GLY A 201 -1.65 12.57 11.75
C GLY A 201 -1.09 12.15 10.40
N MET A 202 -0.13 12.91 9.87
CA MET A 202 0.52 12.59 8.59
C MET A 202 1.26 11.24 8.67
N LEU A 203 1.83 10.97 9.82
CA LEU A 203 2.55 9.73 10.10
C LEU A 203 1.92 9.06 11.33
N ALA A 204 1.72 7.76 11.26
CA ALA A 204 1.39 6.95 12.43
C ALA A 204 2.55 7.00 13.45
N PRO A 205 2.28 6.80 14.75
CA PRO A 205 3.34 6.58 15.72
C PRO A 205 4.30 5.48 15.22
N ASN A 206 5.59 5.61 15.51
CA ASN A 206 6.64 4.68 15.07
C ASN A 206 6.78 4.54 13.54
N SER A 207 6.41 5.56 12.78
CA SER A 207 6.76 5.61 11.37
C SER A 207 8.25 5.85 11.17
N VAL A 208 8.79 5.30 10.09
CA VAL A 208 10.22 5.44 9.75
C VAL A 208 10.51 6.85 9.25
N GLU A 209 11.55 7.49 9.77
CA GLU A 209 11.99 8.84 9.38
C GLU A 209 13.27 8.81 8.54
N MET A 210 14.17 7.85 8.82
CA MET A 210 15.44 7.69 8.14
C MET A 210 15.48 6.35 7.41
N PHE A 211 15.95 6.36 6.17
CA PHE A 211 15.98 5.17 5.31
C PHE A 211 17.38 4.97 4.72
N PRO A 212 17.83 3.73 4.54
CA PRO A 212 18.96 3.48 3.66
C PRO A 212 18.62 3.88 2.22
N VAL A 213 19.58 4.42 1.49
CA VAL A 213 19.39 4.86 0.09
C VAL A 213 18.91 3.70 -0.80
N GLU A 214 19.26 2.48 -0.47
CA GLU A 214 18.79 1.27 -1.14
C GLU A 214 17.25 1.16 -1.17
N THR A 215 16.57 1.75 -0.18
CA THR A 215 15.11 1.90 -0.20
C THR A 215 14.66 2.77 -1.38
N ALA A 216 15.27 3.93 -1.59
CA ALA A 216 14.98 4.80 -2.72
C ALA A 216 15.31 4.12 -4.05
N GLN A 217 16.44 3.41 -4.14
CA GLN A 217 16.81 2.63 -5.32
C GLN A 217 15.78 1.53 -5.61
N SER A 218 15.36 0.80 -4.59
CA SER A 218 14.32 -0.25 -4.73
C SER A 218 13.00 0.31 -5.27
N MET A 219 12.58 1.48 -4.77
CA MET A 219 11.39 2.16 -5.27
C MET A 219 11.58 2.68 -6.70
N PHE A 220 12.77 3.18 -7.03
CA PHE A 220 13.12 3.65 -8.37
C PHE A 220 13.04 2.53 -9.41
N ASP A 221 13.49 1.34 -9.04
CA ASP A 221 13.53 0.16 -9.92
C ASP A 221 12.21 -0.60 -9.99
N PHE A 222 11.25 -0.30 -9.11
CA PHE A 222 9.99 -1.03 -9.00
C PHE A 222 9.05 -0.76 -10.18
N ARG A 223 8.46 -1.84 -10.73
CA ARG A 223 7.68 -1.85 -11.99
C ARG A 223 6.38 -2.65 -11.84
N ALA A 224 5.37 -2.09 -11.18
CA ALA A 224 4.03 -2.70 -11.15
C ALA A 224 3.34 -2.63 -12.54
N ASP A 225 3.72 -1.68 -13.40
CA ASP A 225 3.27 -1.59 -14.80
C ASP A 225 3.53 -2.87 -15.59
N ASP A 226 4.61 -3.61 -15.28
CA ASP A 226 5.03 -4.79 -16.03
C ASP A 226 4.15 -6.01 -15.74
N VAL A 227 3.44 -6.00 -14.61
CA VAL A 227 2.66 -7.14 -14.13
C VAL A 227 1.15 -6.85 -14.00
N VAL A 228 0.73 -5.60 -14.06
CA VAL A 228 -0.68 -5.20 -13.84
C VAL A 228 -1.65 -5.91 -14.77
N GLY A 229 -1.26 -6.18 -16.02
CA GLY A 229 -2.07 -6.91 -17.00
C GLY A 229 -2.34 -8.36 -16.60
N GLN A 230 -1.50 -8.95 -15.74
CA GLN A 230 -1.63 -10.35 -15.27
C GLN A 230 -2.66 -10.47 -14.11
N ILE A 231 -3.20 -9.36 -13.61
CA ILE A 231 -4.29 -9.38 -12.63
C ILE A 231 -5.55 -9.97 -13.26
N ALA A 232 -5.85 -9.64 -14.51
CA ALA A 232 -7.01 -10.18 -15.20
C ALA A 232 -7.00 -11.72 -15.24
N PRO A 233 -8.17 -12.40 -15.16
CA PRO A 233 -9.54 -11.84 -15.10
C PRO A 233 -10.03 -11.45 -13.69
N ARG A 234 -9.15 -11.31 -12.72
CA ARG A 234 -9.48 -10.87 -11.36
C ARG A 234 -9.72 -9.36 -11.34
N PRO A 235 -10.67 -8.83 -10.54
CA PRO A 235 -11.03 -7.43 -10.57
C PRO A 235 -9.94 -6.53 -9.96
N LEU A 236 -9.70 -5.40 -10.64
CA LEU A 236 -8.78 -4.34 -10.22
C LEU A 236 -9.52 -3.01 -10.11
N LEU A 237 -9.39 -2.34 -8.96
CA LEU A 237 -9.85 -0.97 -8.75
C LEU A 237 -8.65 -0.05 -8.50
N LEU A 238 -8.47 0.94 -9.36
CA LEU A 238 -7.51 2.02 -9.19
C LEU A 238 -8.26 3.29 -8.74
N ILE A 239 -7.89 3.83 -7.59
CA ILE A 239 -8.41 5.08 -7.04
C ILE A 239 -7.25 6.07 -6.93
N HIS A 240 -7.45 7.32 -7.39
CA HIS A 240 -6.42 8.35 -7.31
C HIS A 240 -7.05 9.74 -7.13
N ALA A 241 -6.34 10.65 -6.49
CA ALA A 241 -6.70 12.05 -6.53
C ALA A 241 -6.46 12.62 -7.94
N ALA A 242 -7.39 13.43 -8.44
CA ALA A 242 -7.27 13.99 -9.79
C ALA A 242 -6.05 14.90 -9.96
N ASN A 243 -5.60 15.52 -8.85
CA ASN A 243 -4.39 16.33 -8.77
C ASN A 243 -3.60 15.92 -7.53
N ASP A 244 -3.09 14.70 -7.54
CA ASP A 244 -2.28 14.18 -6.43
C ASP A 244 -0.95 14.92 -6.35
N SER A 245 -0.70 15.57 -5.21
CA SER A 245 0.49 16.39 -4.99
C SER A 245 1.71 15.59 -4.50
N VAL A 246 1.55 14.29 -4.23
CA VAL A 246 2.63 13.41 -3.76
C VAL A 246 2.98 12.36 -4.79
N THR A 247 2.01 11.59 -5.26
CA THR A 247 2.22 10.58 -6.31
C THR A 247 1.51 11.02 -7.59
N PRO A 248 2.23 11.29 -8.69
CA PRO A 248 1.59 11.78 -9.92
C PRO A 248 0.44 10.89 -10.38
N THR A 249 -0.71 11.50 -10.67
CA THR A 249 -1.96 10.82 -11.07
C THR A 249 -1.78 9.93 -12.31
N GLU A 250 -0.85 10.30 -13.20
CA GLU A 250 -0.45 9.54 -14.38
C GLU A 250 -0.02 8.11 -14.06
N GLN A 251 0.42 7.84 -12.82
CA GLN A 251 0.81 6.49 -12.41
C GLN A 251 -0.38 5.53 -12.52
N SER A 252 -1.55 5.89 -11.98
CA SER A 252 -2.75 5.06 -12.08
C SER A 252 -3.34 5.03 -13.49
N ILE A 253 -3.25 6.14 -14.24
CA ILE A 253 -3.68 6.21 -15.64
C ILE A 253 -2.87 5.22 -16.49
N GLU A 254 -1.56 5.18 -16.33
CA GLU A 254 -0.69 4.29 -17.08
C GLU A 254 -0.86 2.81 -16.66
N MET A 255 -1.07 2.52 -15.39
CA MET A 255 -1.44 1.17 -14.93
C MET A 255 -2.76 0.73 -15.54
N PHE A 256 -3.78 1.60 -15.55
CA PHE A 256 -5.09 1.29 -16.13
C PHE A 256 -5.01 0.97 -17.63
N LYS A 257 -4.21 1.71 -18.40
CA LYS A 257 -3.98 1.44 -19.84
C LYS A 257 -3.36 0.06 -20.11
N ARG A 258 -2.62 -0.49 -19.15
CA ARG A 258 -1.96 -1.80 -19.25
C ARG A 258 -2.75 -2.93 -18.60
N ALA A 259 -3.73 -2.59 -17.77
CA ALA A 259 -4.55 -3.57 -17.06
C ALA A 259 -5.46 -4.32 -18.02
N GLY A 260 -5.65 -5.61 -17.78
CA GLY A 260 -6.71 -6.39 -18.41
C GLY A 260 -8.04 -6.20 -17.67
N GLN A 261 -9.12 -6.73 -18.25
CA GLN A 261 -10.47 -6.59 -17.67
C GLN A 261 -10.83 -7.78 -16.75
N PRO A 262 -11.66 -7.53 -15.69
CA PRO A 262 -12.29 -6.24 -15.32
C PRO A 262 -11.35 -5.31 -14.54
N SER A 263 -11.23 -4.07 -14.99
CA SER A 263 -10.49 -3.03 -14.28
C SER A 263 -11.23 -1.69 -14.36
N GLU A 264 -11.17 -0.93 -13.26
CA GLU A 264 -11.75 0.42 -13.19
C GLU A 264 -10.71 1.42 -12.65
N LEU A 265 -10.78 2.65 -13.16
CA LEU A 265 -10.01 3.80 -12.68
C LEU A 265 -10.96 4.94 -12.30
N HIS A 266 -10.85 5.41 -11.06
CA HIS A 266 -11.62 6.55 -10.57
C HIS A 266 -10.70 7.66 -10.06
N LEU A 267 -10.88 8.87 -10.64
CA LEU A 267 -10.15 10.07 -10.25
C LEU A 267 -11.04 11.00 -9.43
N PHE A 268 -10.62 11.31 -8.21
CA PHE A 268 -11.38 12.14 -7.29
C PHE A 268 -10.87 13.59 -7.29
N SER A 269 -11.72 14.52 -7.74
CA SER A 269 -11.49 15.96 -7.61
C SER A 269 -11.76 16.42 -6.18
N GLY A 270 -10.96 17.37 -5.70
CA GLY A 270 -11.11 17.99 -4.38
C GLY A 270 -10.59 17.16 -3.20
N LEU A 271 -9.92 16.06 -3.48
CA LEU A 271 -9.16 15.25 -2.54
C LEU A 271 -7.69 15.25 -2.96
N ASP A 272 -6.79 14.91 -2.05
CA ASP A 272 -5.35 14.79 -2.32
C ASP A 272 -4.85 13.38 -1.96
N HIS A 273 -3.55 13.17 -1.90
CA HIS A 273 -2.87 11.87 -1.77
C HIS A 273 -3.43 10.95 -0.68
N PHE A 274 -3.86 11.51 0.43
CA PHE A 274 -4.32 10.74 1.60
C PHE A 274 -5.84 10.47 1.59
N LEU A 275 -6.43 10.17 0.41
CA LEU A 275 -7.88 10.01 0.21
C LEU A 275 -8.58 9.17 1.28
N PHE A 276 -7.97 8.06 1.69
CA PHE A 276 -8.57 7.19 2.70
C PHE A 276 -8.61 7.85 4.08
N ALA A 277 -7.60 8.65 4.43
CA ALA A 277 -7.57 9.39 5.68
C ALA A 277 -8.54 10.59 5.70
N GLU A 278 -8.89 11.14 4.54
CA GLU A 278 -9.86 12.24 4.43
C GLU A 278 -11.32 11.80 4.67
N ASN A 279 -11.55 10.49 4.83
CA ASN A 279 -12.85 9.88 5.16
C ASN A 279 -14.02 10.36 4.27
N SER A 280 -13.77 10.50 2.99
CA SER A 280 -14.78 10.97 2.03
C SER A 280 -15.83 9.88 1.74
N THR A 281 -17.10 10.20 2.00
CA THR A 281 -18.23 9.30 1.69
C THR A 281 -18.29 8.93 0.20
N ARG A 282 -17.82 9.81 -0.70
CA ARG A 282 -17.73 9.54 -2.15
C ARG A 282 -16.82 8.34 -2.45
N VAL A 283 -15.68 8.25 -1.77
CA VAL A 283 -14.73 7.14 -1.92
C VAL A 283 -15.35 5.84 -1.42
N TRP A 284 -15.98 5.88 -0.25
CA TRP A 284 -16.59 4.69 0.35
C TRP A 284 -17.81 4.19 -0.41
N THR A 285 -18.64 5.09 -0.94
CA THR A 285 -19.77 4.72 -1.81
C THR A 285 -19.28 4.04 -3.09
N LEU A 286 -18.24 4.58 -3.72
CA LEU A 286 -17.62 3.95 -4.89
C LEU A 286 -17.12 2.54 -4.55
N MET A 287 -16.33 2.42 -3.47
CA MET A 287 -15.79 1.13 -3.05
C MET A 287 -16.91 0.12 -2.76
N ARG A 288 -17.97 0.54 -2.07
CA ARG A 288 -19.12 -0.33 -1.78
C ARG A 288 -19.75 -0.87 -3.06
N ASN A 289 -20.06 0.00 -4.01
CA ASN A 289 -20.68 -0.40 -5.27
C ASN A 289 -19.77 -1.35 -6.08
N TRP A 290 -18.47 -1.07 -6.12
CA TRP A 290 -17.52 -1.93 -6.79
C TRP A 290 -17.39 -3.30 -6.12
N LEU A 291 -17.30 -3.33 -4.80
CA LEU A 291 -17.22 -4.58 -4.02
C LEU A 291 -18.48 -5.43 -4.17
N ASP A 292 -19.66 -4.82 -4.09
CA ASP A 292 -20.94 -5.54 -4.26
C ASP A 292 -21.07 -6.17 -5.66
N HIS A 293 -20.46 -5.54 -6.67
CA HIS A 293 -20.49 -6.04 -8.05
C HIS A 293 -19.42 -7.11 -8.32
N TYR A 294 -18.18 -6.86 -7.98
CA TYR A 294 -17.05 -7.70 -8.37
C TYR A 294 -16.55 -8.66 -7.28
N PHE A 295 -16.71 -8.28 -6.03
CA PHE A 295 -16.13 -9.02 -4.91
C PHE A 295 -17.04 -9.03 -3.67
N PRO A 296 -18.30 -9.49 -3.78
CA PRO A 296 -19.24 -9.46 -2.64
C PRO A 296 -18.73 -10.28 -1.45
N VAL A 297 -19.18 -9.94 -0.23
CA VAL A 297 -18.74 -10.57 1.04
C VAL A 297 -18.99 -12.08 1.07
N THR A 298 -20.10 -12.52 0.48
CA THR A 298 -20.51 -13.93 0.35
C THR A 298 -20.77 -14.24 -1.13
N LYS A 299 -20.62 -15.52 -1.51
CA LYS A 299 -21.05 -15.98 -2.84
C LYS A 299 -22.56 -15.99 -2.94
#